data_d9d38d1481abaab3d8a2f37b2a85fa3d
#
_entry.id   d9d38d1481abaab3d8a2f37b2a85fa3d
#
_cell.length_a   1.000
_cell.length_b   1.000
_cell.length_c   1.000
_cell.angle_alpha   90.00
_cell.angle_beta   90.00
_cell.angle_gamma   90.00
#
_symmetry.space_group_name_H-M   'P 1'
#
loop_
_entity.id
_entity.type
_entity.pdbx_description
1 polymer ?
#
loop_
_entity_poly.entity_id
_entity_poly.type
_entity_poly.pdbx_seq_one_letter_code
_entity_poly.pdbx_strand_id
1 'polypeptide(L)'
;MINFNVPPCTGNEMKYIEQAIASHKICGDGSFTKKCNAWLEQRFDAKKVLLTTSGSTALDMAALLCGLEPGDEVILPSFTFSSTANSFVLAGAKLVFVDIRPDTMNIDETLIERAITDKTKVICIMHYAGVACEMDTIMDIARRHKLLVVEDSAQGVMASYKGKPLGTIGDLGCYSFHETKNYSMGEGGAIVINNPDYIEQAEILREKGTNRAKFFRGQVDKYTWVDFGDSYLPSELNAAYLWAQLEMADEINNDRLHSWHEYNEAFKPLEAAGKLGLPTIPEGCVHNAHMYYIKCKDLAERTSLIRFLKERDILAVFHYVPLHSAPAGERFGRFDGEDRYTTAESDRLLRLPMYYGLTAEDRGRVIAAVKEFYGE
;
A
#
# COMPACT_ATOMS: atom_id res chain seq x y z
N MET A 1 25.96 -9.43 5.18
CA MET A 1 25.21 -8.25 4.67
C MET A 1 23.79 -8.34 5.21
N ILE A 2 23.29 -7.26 5.79
CA ILE A 2 21.88 -7.15 6.24
C ILE A 2 21.10 -6.58 5.07
N ASN A 3 20.15 -7.37 4.52
CA ASN A 3 19.30 -6.94 3.44
C ASN A 3 18.30 -5.90 3.91
N PHE A 4 17.89 -5.01 3.00
CA PHE A 4 16.84 -4.03 3.28
C PHE A 4 15.50 -4.70 3.54
N ASN A 5 15.16 -5.71 2.76
CA ASN A 5 13.95 -6.52 2.87
C ASN A 5 14.25 -7.99 2.55
N VAL A 6 13.55 -8.89 3.20
CA VAL A 6 13.50 -10.32 2.90
C VAL A 6 12.02 -10.71 2.87
N PRO A 7 11.53 -11.33 1.79
CA PRO A 7 10.15 -11.81 1.74
C PRO A 7 9.87 -12.77 2.91
N PRO A 8 8.71 -12.67 3.56
CA PRO A 8 8.36 -13.57 4.65
C PRO A 8 8.24 -15.01 4.13
N CYS A 9 8.70 -15.96 4.94
CA CYS A 9 8.57 -17.38 4.71
C CYS A 9 8.19 -18.06 6.02
N THR A 10 7.06 -18.75 6.05
CA THR A 10 6.52 -19.40 7.24
C THR A 10 6.84 -20.89 7.32
N GLY A 11 7.33 -21.46 6.20
CA GLY A 11 7.64 -22.89 6.05
C GLY A 11 6.48 -23.73 5.51
N ASN A 12 5.27 -23.18 5.41
CA ASN A 12 4.10 -23.89 4.88
C ASN A 12 3.84 -23.63 3.37
N GLU A 13 4.56 -22.71 2.74
CA GLU A 13 4.33 -22.28 1.37
C GLU A 13 4.38 -23.46 0.39
N MET A 14 5.45 -24.26 0.44
CA MET A 14 5.61 -25.41 -0.44
C MET A 14 4.52 -26.45 -0.26
N LYS A 15 4.12 -26.73 0.98
CA LYS A 15 3.02 -27.66 1.30
C LYS A 15 1.71 -27.25 0.63
N TYR A 16 1.37 -25.96 0.63
CA TYR A 16 0.13 -25.48 0.04
C TYR A 16 0.21 -25.39 -1.49
N ILE A 17 1.38 -25.06 -2.05
CA ILE A 17 1.63 -25.14 -3.49
C ILE A 17 1.45 -26.57 -4.00
N GLU A 18 2.00 -27.58 -3.32
CA GLU A 18 1.81 -28.99 -3.64
C GLU A 18 0.33 -29.40 -3.61
N GLN A 19 -0.43 -28.92 -2.61
CA GLN A 19 -1.88 -29.15 -2.56
C GLN A 19 -2.62 -28.50 -3.73
N ALA A 20 -2.24 -27.27 -4.12
CA ALA A 20 -2.83 -26.62 -5.27
C ALA A 20 -2.57 -27.42 -6.57
N ILE A 21 -1.35 -27.93 -6.77
CA ILE A 21 -1.00 -28.77 -7.91
C ILE A 21 -1.79 -30.08 -7.89
N ALA A 22 -1.86 -30.76 -6.75
CA ALA A 22 -2.58 -32.02 -6.58
C ALA A 22 -4.10 -31.89 -6.79
N SER A 23 -4.66 -30.72 -6.63
CA SER A 23 -6.08 -30.44 -6.91
C SER A 23 -6.43 -30.39 -8.40
N HIS A 24 -5.42 -30.44 -9.30
CA HIS A 24 -5.55 -30.28 -10.73
C HIS A 24 -6.21 -28.97 -11.18
N LYS A 25 -6.22 -27.94 -10.29
CA LYS A 25 -6.71 -26.60 -10.58
C LYS A 25 -5.67 -25.58 -10.15
N ILE A 26 -4.85 -25.10 -11.10
CA ILE A 26 -3.78 -24.12 -10.88
C ILE A 26 -4.12 -22.71 -11.37
N CYS A 27 -5.20 -22.56 -12.16
CA CYS A 27 -5.74 -21.24 -12.49
C CYS A 27 -6.53 -20.67 -11.30
N GLY A 28 -6.73 -19.38 -11.26
CA GLY A 28 -7.37 -18.70 -10.13
C GLY A 28 -8.82 -19.13 -9.84
N ASP A 29 -9.38 -18.55 -8.78
CA ASP A 29 -10.69 -18.89 -8.20
C ASP A 29 -10.82 -20.35 -7.75
N GLY A 30 -9.70 -20.96 -7.37
CA GLY A 30 -9.69 -22.26 -6.72
C GLY A 30 -9.87 -22.16 -5.21
N SER A 31 -9.41 -23.19 -4.51
CA SER A 31 -9.60 -23.31 -3.05
C SER A 31 -8.78 -22.28 -2.27
N PHE A 32 -7.55 -21.98 -2.69
CA PHE A 32 -6.69 -21.03 -1.99
C PHE A 32 -7.08 -19.58 -2.25
N THR A 33 -7.46 -19.22 -3.48
CA THR A 33 -8.04 -17.89 -3.77
C THR A 33 -9.25 -17.63 -2.88
N LYS A 34 -10.15 -18.60 -2.76
CA LYS A 34 -11.35 -18.48 -1.90
C LYS A 34 -10.99 -18.36 -0.41
N LYS A 35 -10.01 -19.12 0.06
CA LYS A 35 -9.53 -19.03 1.46
C LYS A 35 -8.95 -17.63 1.73
N CYS A 36 -8.08 -17.13 0.86
CA CYS A 36 -7.50 -15.81 1.03
C CYS A 36 -8.56 -14.69 1.01
N ASN A 37 -9.48 -14.73 0.03
CA ASN A 37 -10.58 -13.75 -0.04
C ASN A 37 -11.43 -13.79 1.24
N ALA A 38 -11.87 -14.98 1.66
CA ALA A 38 -12.70 -15.14 2.87
C ALA A 38 -11.96 -14.69 4.14
N TRP A 39 -10.66 -14.99 4.26
CA TRP A 39 -9.87 -14.54 5.40
C TRP A 39 -9.79 -13.01 5.46
N LEU A 40 -9.52 -12.35 4.33
CA LEU A 40 -9.47 -10.90 4.23
C LEU A 40 -10.83 -10.25 4.50
N GLU A 41 -11.92 -10.82 3.95
CA GLU A 41 -13.29 -10.38 4.19
C GLU A 41 -13.65 -10.45 5.68
N GLN A 42 -13.38 -11.60 6.34
CA GLN A 42 -13.68 -11.82 7.75
C GLN A 42 -12.77 -11.03 8.69
N ARG A 43 -11.47 -10.98 8.41
CA ARG A 43 -10.49 -10.30 9.27
C ARG A 43 -10.71 -8.80 9.31
N PHE A 44 -11.12 -8.21 8.20
CA PHE A 44 -11.26 -6.76 8.05
C PHE A 44 -12.72 -6.27 7.98
N ASP A 45 -13.69 -7.15 8.19
CA ASP A 45 -15.12 -6.86 8.03
C ASP A 45 -15.45 -6.18 6.68
N ALA A 46 -14.73 -6.61 5.62
CA ALA A 46 -14.88 -6.08 4.27
C ALA A 46 -16.08 -6.73 3.57
N LYS A 47 -16.83 -5.95 2.79
CA LYS A 47 -18.00 -6.46 2.07
C LYS A 47 -17.64 -7.47 1.00
N LYS A 48 -16.57 -7.22 0.25
CA LYS A 48 -16.02 -8.12 -0.76
C LYS A 48 -14.55 -7.87 -0.97
N VAL A 49 -13.78 -8.96 -1.08
CA VAL A 49 -12.37 -8.91 -1.46
C VAL A 49 -12.14 -9.83 -2.66
N LEU A 50 -11.38 -9.34 -3.63
CA LEU A 50 -10.99 -10.10 -4.81
C LEU A 50 -9.48 -10.02 -4.98
N LEU A 51 -8.79 -11.16 -4.90
CA LEU A 51 -7.35 -11.22 -5.21
C LEU A 51 -7.10 -10.79 -6.66
N THR A 52 -6.00 -10.08 -6.86
CA THR A 52 -5.52 -9.59 -8.17
C THR A 52 -4.07 -9.98 -8.40
N THR A 53 -3.60 -9.85 -9.65
CA THR A 53 -2.23 -10.21 -10.04
C THR A 53 -1.16 -9.30 -9.47
N SER A 54 -1.52 -8.10 -9.02
CA SER A 54 -0.63 -7.16 -8.32
C SER A 54 -1.45 -6.10 -7.57
N GLY A 55 -0.81 -5.34 -6.67
CA GLY A 55 -1.41 -4.13 -6.11
C GLY A 55 -1.71 -3.07 -7.18
N SER A 56 -0.88 -2.98 -8.22
CA SER A 56 -1.10 -2.09 -9.36
C SER A 56 -2.39 -2.43 -10.10
N THR A 57 -2.64 -3.71 -10.38
CA THR A 57 -3.88 -4.15 -11.03
C THR A 57 -5.11 -4.00 -10.14
N ALA A 58 -4.96 -4.04 -8.80
CA ALA A 58 -6.03 -3.67 -7.89
C ALA A 58 -6.39 -2.18 -8.02
N LEU A 59 -5.39 -1.30 -8.12
CA LEU A 59 -5.56 0.13 -8.37
C LEU A 59 -6.17 0.40 -9.75
N ASP A 60 -5.73 -0.33 -10.80
CA ASP A 60 -6.31 -0.21 -12.15
C ASP A 60 -7.81 -0.57 -12.12
N MET A 61 -8.18 -1.65 -11.45
CA MET A 61 -9.59 -2.01 -11.26
C MET A 61 -10.34 -0.93 -10.49
N ALA A 62 -9.77 -0.38 -9.41
CA ALA A 62 -10.41 0.69 -8.65
C ALA A 62 -10.64 1.95 -9.52
N ALA A 63 -9.64 2.36 -10.30
CA ALA A 63 -9.75 3.50 -11.21
C ALA A 63 -10.83 3.29 -12.28
N LEU A 64 -10.90 2.07 -12.87
CA LEU A 64 -11.93 1.72 -13.86
C LEU A 64 -13.33 1.68 -13.25
N LEU A 65 -13.48 1.18 -12.01
CA LEU A 65 -14.75 1.17 -11.28
C LEU A 65 -15.26 2.58 -10.93
N CYS A 66 -14.37 3.56 -10.81
CA CYS A 66 -14.76 4.95 -10.60
C CYS A 66 -15.48 5.59 -11.80
N GLY A 67 -15.50 4.95 -12.97
CA GLY A 67 -16.22 5.44 -14.16
C GLY A 67 -15.74 6.78 -14.67
N LEU A 68 -14.42 7.02 -14.64
CA LEU A 68 -13.81 8.27 -15.03
C LEU A 68 -13.89 8.52 -16.54
N GLU A 69 -14.15 9.76 -16.90
CA GLU A 69 -14.12 10.23 -18.27
C GLU A 69 -12.85 11.05 -18.58
N PRO A 70 -12.43 11.13 -19.85
CA PRO A 70 -11.28 11.97 -20.21
C PRO A 70 -11.44 13.41 -19.75
N GLY A 71 -10.54 13.88 -18.90
CA GLY A 71 -10.54 15.21 -18.34
C GLY A 71 -11.07 15.32 -16.91
N ASP A 72 -11.65 14.25 -16.37
CA ASP A 72 -11.95 14.18 -14.94
C ASP A 72 -10.66 14.27 -14.12
N GLU A 73 -10.76 14.83 -12.93
CA GLU A 73 -9.63 15.03 -12.04
C GLU A 73 -9.64 14.08 -10.84
N VAL A 74 -8.45 13.61 -10.47
CA VAL A 74 -8.20 12.80 -9.28
C VAL A 74 -7.20 13.52 -8.40
N ILE A 75 -7.59 13.78 -7.14
CA ILE A 75 -6.71 14.38 -6.13
C ILE A 75 -5.94 13.26 -5.44
N LEU A 76 -4.61 13.39 -5.32
CA LEU A 76 -3.74 12.42 -4.68
C LEU A 76 -2.46 13.06 -4.12
N PRO A 77 -1.75 12.42 -3.16
CA PRO A 77 -0.46 12.91 -2.70
C PRO A 77 0.59 12.71 -3.80
N SER A 78 1.55 13.62 -3.88
CA SER A 78 2.70 13.43 -4.78
C SER A 78 3.75 12.47 -4.20
N PHE A 79 3.78 12.26 -2.89
CA PHE A 79 4.65 11.30 -2.23
C PHE A 79 3.99 9.92 -2.16
N THR A 80 4.01 9.22 -3.28
CA THR A 80 3.48 7.86 -3.41
C THR A 80 4.22 7.07 -4.50
N PHE A 81 3.94 5.79 -4.62
CA PHE A 81 4.45 4.97 -5.70
C PHE A 81 3.72 5.29 -7.03
N SER A 82 4.42 5.13 -8.15
CA SER A 82 3.89 5.49 -9.47
C SER A 82 2.58 4.78 -9.83
N SER A 83 2.33 3.56 -9.32
CA SER A 83 1.09 2.82 -9.59
C SER A 83 -0.15 3.56 -9.13
N THR A 84 -0.09 4.25 -7.97
CA THR A 84 -1.20 5.05 -7.44
C THR A 84 -1.68 6.09 -8.44
N ALA A 85 -0.75 6.78 -9.09
CA ALA A 85 -1.05 7.79 -10.10
C ALA A 85 -1.36 7.18 -11.48
N ASN A 86 -0.55 6.19 -11.90
CA ASN A 86 -0.62 5.61 -13.24
C ASN A 86 -1.96 4.95 -13.53
N SER A 87 -2.58 4.31 -12.55
CA SER A 87 -3.88 3.65 -12.72
C SER A 87 -4.98 4.64 -13.14
N PHE A 88 -4.98 5.84 -12.57
CA PHE A 88 -5.93 6.89 -12.94
C PHE A 88 -5.60 7.53 -14.29
N VAL A 89 -4.31 7.64 -14.65
CA VAL A 89 -3.91 8.07 -15.99
C VAL A 89 -4.36 7.08 -17.06
N LEU A 90 -4.26 5.77 -16.80
CA LEU A 90 -4.77 4.74 -17.69
C LEU A 90 -6.30 4.80 -17.85
N ALA A 91 -7.01 5.20 -16.81
CA ALA A 91 -8.47 5.45 -16.85
C ALA A 91 -8.83 6.80 -17.51
N GLY A 92 -7.88 7.59 -17.97
CA GLY A 92 -8.10 8.86 -18.70
C GLY A 92 -8.15 10.13 -17.85
N ALA A 93 -7.92 10.02 -16.54
CA ALA A 93 -7.99 11.15 -15.63
C ALA A 93 -6.77 12.09 -15.73
N LYS A 94 -6.94 13.29 -15.21
CA LYS A 94 -5.89 14.27 -14.89
C LYS A 94 -5.58 14.20 -13.40
N LEU A 95 -4.30 14.27 -13.07
CA LEU A 95 -3.83 14.18 -11.69
C LEU A 95 -3.73 15.58 -11.06
N VAL A 96 -4.24 15.70 -9.84
CA VAL A 96 -4.09 16.91 -9.02
C VAL A 96 -3.31 16.50 -7.77
N PHE A 97 -2.02 16.77 -7.79
CA PHE A 97 -1.16 16.48 -6.66
C PHE A 97 -1.31 17.55 -5.58
N VAL A 98 -1.40 17.11 -4.34
CA VAL A 98 -1.37 17.96 -3.15
C VAL A 98 -0.18 17.61 -2.27
N ASP A 99 0.23 18.57 -1.45
CA ASP A 99 1.34 18.40 -0.52
C ASP A 99 1.01 17.38 0.58
N ILE A 100 2.03 16.96 1.30
CA ILE A 100 1.93 15.99 2.38
C ILE A 100 2.10 16.64 3.75
N ARG A 101 1.67 15.94 4.78
CA ARG A 101 2.02 16.23 6.16
C ARG A 101 3.47 15.84 6.44
N PRO A 102 4.28 16.71 7.02
CA PRO A 102 5.68 16.39 7.30
C PRO A 102 5.84 15.35 8.41
N ASP A 103 4.85 15.16 9.29
CA ASP A 103 4.90 14.20 10.40
C ASP A 103 4.68 12.75 9.94
N THR A 104 3.67 12.50 9.12
CA THR A 104 3.25 11.14 8.69
C THR A 104 3.65 10.78 7.27
N MET A 105 4.05 11.74 6.44
CA MET A 105 4.28 11.59 4.99
C MET A 105 3.01 11.31 4.18
N ASN A 106 1.85 11.30 4.82
CA ASN A 106 0.53 11.14 4.19
C ASN A 106 0.08 12.45 3.55
N ILE A 107 -0.92 12.37 2.64
CA ILE A 107 -1.58 13.56 2.09
C ILE A 107 -1.99 14.54 3.20
N ASP A 108 -1.77 15.83 3.00
CA ASP A 108 -2.31 16.86 3.90
C ASP A 108 -3.79 17.06 3.61
N GLU A 109 -4.64 16.52 4.47
CA GLU A 109 -6.09 16.56 4.35
C GLU A 109 -6.66 17.99 4.33
N THR A 110 -5.94 18.95 4.91
CA THR A 110 -6.37 20.36 4.96
C THR A 110 -6.25 21.06 3.61
N LEU A 111 -5.48 20.47 2.69
CA LEU A 111 -5.25 21.01 1.35
C LEU A 111 -6.19 20.43 0.30
N ILE A 112 -6.89 19.32 0.61
CA ILE A 112 -7.73 18.61 -0.36
C ILE A 112 -8.87 19.47 -0.86
N GLU A 113 -9.61 20.13 0.04
CA GLU A 113 -10.84 20.84 -0.33
C GLU A 113 -10.60 22.01 -1.29
N ARG A 114 -9.49 22.72 -1.14
CA ARG A 114 -9.13 23.83 -2.06
C ARG A 114 -8.73 23.34 -3.46
N ALA A 115 -8.27 22.08 -3.56
CA ALA A 115 -7.86 21.49 -4.84
C ALA A 115 -9.04 20.97 -5.66
N ILE A 116 -10.26 20.90 -5.08
CA ILE A 116 -11.47 20.43 -5.74
C ILE A 116 -11.94 21.42 -6.79
N THR A 117 -12.27 20.90 -7.98
CA THR A 117 -12.91 21.61 -9.08
C THR A 117 -14.21 20.90 -9.47
N ASP A 118 -14.93 21.44 -10.42
CA ASP A 118 -16.11 20.80 -11.03
C ASP A 118 -15.81 19.49 -11.79
N LYS A 119 -14.53 19.26 -12.09
CA LYS A 119 -14.02 18.04 -12.74
C LYS A 119 -13.53 16.98 -11.76
N THR A 120 -13.37 17.30 -10.50
CA THR A 120 -12.90 16.35 -9.49
C THR A 120 -13.94 15.26 -9.27
N LYS A 121 -13.52 13.99 -9.33
CA LYS A 121 -14.36 12.80 -9.14
C LYS A 121 -13.89 11.91 -8.01
N VAL A 122 -12.57 11.84 -7.79
CA VAL A 122 -11.96 10.89 -6.87
C VAL A 122 -10.93 11.61 -6.00
N ILE A 123 -10.90 11.22 -4.73
CA ILE A 123 -9.77 11.42 -3.83
C ILE A 123 -9.10 10.06 -3.67
N CYS A 124 -7.87 9.93 -4.16
CA CYS A 124 -7.05 8.73 -3.95
C CYS A 124 -6.00 9.04 -2.89
N ILE A 125 -6.07 8.33 -1.77
CA ILE A 125 -5.10 8.49 -0.68
C ILE A 125 -4.20 7.27 -0.59
N MET A 126 -3.01 7.46 0.00
CA MET A 126 -2.06 6.38 0.26
C MET A 126 -1.67 6.40 1.74
N HIS A 127 -1.82 5.27 2.40
CA HIS A 127 -1.46 5.09 3.81
C HIS A 127 0.02 4.75 3.95
N TYR A 128 0.87 5.77 3.99
CA TYR A 128 2.32 5.59 4.02
C TYR A 128 2.79 4.85 5.28
N ALA A 129 3.70 3.91 5.11
CA ALA A 129 4.29 3.09 6.18
C ALA A 129 3.28 2.28 7.01
N GLY A 130 2.04 2.11 6.52
CA GLY A 130 0.95 1.51 7.28
C GLY A 130 0.34 2.44 8.33
N VAL A 131 0.59 3.74 8.23
CA VAL A 131 -0.02 4.77 9.08
C VAL A 131 -1.18 5.42 8.33
N ALA A 132 -2.33 5.51 8.98
CA ALA A 132 -3.54 6.06 8.35
C ALA A 132 -3.40 7.54 7.99
N CYS A 133 -4.00 7.93 6.86
CA CYS A 133 -4.40 9.32 6.61
C CYS A 133 -5.50 9.75 7.59
N GLU A 134 -5.79 11.04 7.72
CA GLU A 134 -6.89 11.58 8.51
C GLU A 134 -8.24 11.30 7.84
N MET A 135 -8.69 10.03 7.95
CA MET A 135 -9.84 9.51 7.20
C MET A 135 -11.15 10.19 7.56
N ASP A 136 -11.35 10.63 8.80
CA ASP A 136 -12.58 11.32 9.16
C ASP A 136 -12.76 12.61 8.36
N THR A 137 -11.69 13.42 8.26
CA THR A 137 -11.68 14.66 7.47
C THR A 137 -11.84 14.38 5.98
N ILE A 138 -11.12 13.41 5.45
CA ILE A 138 -11.15 13.04 4.03
C ILE A 138 -12.54 12.55 3.63
N MET A 139 -13.15 11.66 4.42
CA MET A 139 -14.50 11.14 4.16
C MET A 139 -15.57 12.21 4.31
N ASP A 140 -15.37 13.20 5.21
CA ASP A 140 -16.28 14.34 5.33
C ASP A 140 -16.23 15.22 4.07
N ILE A 141 -15.04 15.57 3.60
CA ILE A 141 -14.84 16.32 2.35
C ILE A 141 -15.48 15.56 1.18
N ALA A 142 -15.17 14.28 1.01
CA ALA A 142 -15.70 13.46 -0.07
C ALA A 142 -17.24 13.44 -0.06
N ARG A 143 -17.86 13.27 1.09
CA ARG A 143 -19.33 13.27 1.23
C ARG A 143 -19.95 14.62 0.86
N ARG A 144 -19.37 15.74 1.33
CA ARG A 144 -19.88 17.09 1.01
C ARG A 144 -19.79 17.41 -0.48
N HIS A 145 -18.76 16.93 -1.15
CA HIS A 145 -18.51 17.18 -2.57
C HIS A 145 -18.95 16.02 -3.48
N LYS A 146 -19.53 14.93 -2.92
CA LYS A 146 -19.98 13.74 -3.66
C LYS A 146 -18.86 13.09 -4.47
N LEU A 147 -17.68 13.00 -3.89
CA LEU A 147 -16.49 12.38 -4.47
C LEU A 147 -16.34 10.94 -3.97
N LEU A 148 -15.75 10.08 -4.81
CA LEU A 148 -15.35 8.74 -4.42
C LEU A 148 -14.00 8.80 -3.67
N VAL A 149 -13.81 7.86 -2.74
CA VAL A 149 -12.53 7.70 -2.03
C VAL A 149 -11.94 6.33 -2.35
N VAL A 150 -10.72 6.33 -2.90
CA VAL A 150 -9.92 5.13 -3.15
C VAL A 150 -8.73 5.13 -2.18
N GLU A 151 -8.61 4.05 -1.41
CA GLU A 151 -7.49 3.85 -0.49
C GLU A 151 -6.41 3.00 -1.15
N ASP A 152 -5.27 3.59 -1.49
CA ASP A 152 -4.05 2.82 -1.73
C ASP A 152 -3.53 2.34 -0.37
N SER A 153 -3.95 1.16 0.00
CA SER A 153 -3.56 0.46 1.22
C SER A 153 -2.50 -0.60 0.96
N ALA A 154 -1.67 -0.42 -0.08
CA ALA A 154 -0.58 -1.33 -0.43
C ALA A 154 0.42 -1.57 0.71
N GLN A 155 0.42 -0.72 1.72
CA GLN A 155 1.23 -0.82 2.94
C GLN A 155 0.36 -0.99 4.20
N GLY A 156 -0.96 -1.12 4.06
CA GLY A 156 -1.93 -0.99 5.16
C GLY A 156 -2.51 -2.31 5.71
N VAL A 157 -2.15 -3.47 5.17
CA VAL A 157 -2.67 -4.76 5.65
C VAL A 157 -2.35 -4.96 7.14
N MET A 158 -3.36 -5.24 7.98
CA MET A 158 -3.28 -5.33 9.46
C MET A 158 -3.08 -3.98 10.18
N ALA A 159 -3.17 -2.85 9.50
CA ALA A 159 -3.21 -1.53 10.12
C ALA A 159 -4.65 -1.00 10.22
N SER A 160 -4.90 -0.03 11.12
CA SER A 160 -6.25 0.52 11.31
C SER A 160 -6.25 1.98 11.70
N TYR A 161 -7.38 2.64 11.45
CA TYR A 161 -7.72 4.00 11.88
C TYR A 161 -8.96 3.96 12.75
N LYS A 162 -8.84 4.34 14.02
CA LYS A 162 -9.94 4.35 15.01
C LYS A 162 -10.72 3.02 15.01
N GLY A 163 -9.97 1.90 14.95
CA GLY A 163 -10.50 0.54 14.95
C GLY A 163 -11.02 0.04 13.60
N LYS A 164 -11.05 0.86 12.55
CA LYS A 164 -11.42 0.43 11.19
C LYS A 164 -10.17 0.03 10.42
N PRO A 165 -10.10 -1.18 9.83
CA PRO A 165 -8.95 -1.60 9.02
C PRO A 165 -8.74 -0.69 7.81
N LEU A 166 -7.47 -0.39 7.48
CA LEU A 166 -7.13 0.41 6.31
C LEU A 166 -7.49 -0.35 5.03
N GLY A 167 -8.04 0.36 4.04
CA GLY A 167 -8.61 -0.21 2.82
C GLY A 167 -10.09 -0.54 2.93
N THR A 168 -10.72 -0.35 4.12
CA THR A 168 -12.16 -0.63 4.33
C THR A 168 -12.95 0.62 4.70
N ILE A 169 -12.39 1.81 4.57
CA ILE A 169 -13.01 3.07 5.02
C ILE A 169 -13.59 3.86 3.85
N GLY A 170 -12.87 3.95 2.73
CA GLY A 170 -13.34 4.56 1.48
C GLY A 170 -14.28 3.64 0.68
N ASP A 171 -14.62 4.03 -0.53
CA ASP A 171 -15.46 3.22 -1.42
C ASP A 171 -14.75 1.95 -1.90
N LEU A 172 -13.47 2.07 -2.21
CA LEU A 172 -12.61 1.01 -2.71
C LEU A 172 -11.25 1.06 -1.99
N GLY A 173 -10.69 -0.10 -1.67
CA GLY A 173 -9.34 -0.24 -1.12
C GLY A 173 -8.49 -1.18 -1.96
N CYS A 174 -7.17 -0.96 -1.96
CA CYS A 174 -6.21 -1.75 -2.74
C CYS A 174 -5.08 -2.24 -1.85
N TYR A 175 -4.92 -3.55 -1.74
CA TYR A 175 -3.78 -4.20 -1.05
C TYR A 175 -2.73 -4.67 -2.05
N SER A 176 -1.49 -4.72 -1.59
CA SER A 176 -0.38 -5.31 -2.33
C SER A 176 0.22 -6.49 -1.56
N PHE A 177 0.49 -7.57 -2.28
CA PHE A 177 1.18 -8.76 -1.81
C PHE A 177 2.47 -8.99 -2.64
N HIS A 178 3.10 -7.89 -3.09
CA HIS A 178 4.44 -7.92 -3.68
C HIS A 178 5.47 -8.41 -2.66
N GLU A 179 6.61 -8.96 -3.09
CA GLU A 179 7.65 -9.51 -2.21
C GLU A 179 8.17 -8.54 -1.13
N THR A 180 8.04 -7.23 -1.36
CA THR A 180 8.48 -6.19 -0.40
C THR A 180 7.46 -5.89 0.69
N LYS A 181 6.28 -6.49 0.66
CA LYS A 181 5.19 -6.24 1.62
C LYS A 181 5.28 -7.17 2.83
N ASN A 182 4.48 -6.86 3.85
CA ASN A 182 4.44 -7.65 5.09
C ASN A 182 3.99 -9.09 4.85
N TYR A 183 3.13 -9.27 3.84
CA TYR A 183 2.63 -10.56 3.36
C TYR A 183 2.82 -10.58 1.85
N SER A 184 3.30 -11.70 1.32
CA SER A 184 3.69 -11.78 -0.07
C SER A 184 3.13 -13.01 -0.77
N MET A 185 2.89 -12.89 -2.06
CA MET A 185 2.69 -14.01 -2.99
C MET A 185 3.61 -13.89 -4.21
N GLY A 186 4.77 -13.23 -4.00
CA GLY A 186 5.71 -12.84 -5.04
C GLY A 186 5.23 -11.57 -5.74
N GLU A 187 4.35 -11.73 -6.69
CA GLU A 187 3.52 -10.68 -7.28
C GLU A 187 2.06 -10.96 -6.95
N GLY A 188 1.36 -9.95 -6.43
CA GLY A 188 -0.04 -10.06 -6.10
C GLY A 188 -0.62 -8.83 -5.42
N GLY A 189 -1.95 -8.84 -5.31
CA GLY A 189 -2.71 -7.81 -4.63
C GLY A 189 -4.15 -8.24 -4.36
N ALA A 190 -4.94 -7.33 -3.85
CA ALA A 190 -6.38 -7.51 -3.74
C ALA A 190 -7.09 -6.16 -3.83
N ILE A 191 -8.25 -6.15 -4.49
CA ILE A 191 -9.20 -5.05 -4.38
C ILE A 191 -10.20 -5.36 -3.29
N VAL A 192 -10.43 -4.38 -2.41
CA VAL A 192 -11.44 -4.38 -1.36
C VAL A 192 -12.59 -3.49 -1.80
N ILE A 193 -13.79 -4.02 -1.83
CA ILE A 193 -14.97 -3.33 -2.33
C ILE A 193 -15.89 -3.07 -1.14
N ASN A 194 -15.94 -1.82 -0.69
CA ASN A 194 -16.71 -1.41 0.48
C ASN A 194 -18.10 -0.94 0.10
N ASN A 195 -18.26 -0.34 -1.10
CA ASN A 195 -19.56 -0.02 -1.67
C ASN A 195 -20.08 -1.23 -2.46
N PRO A 196 -21.16 -1.88 -2.02
CA PRO A 196 -21.68 -3.10 -2.63
C PRO A 196 -22.15 -2.93 -4.08
N ASP A 197 -22.43 -1.70 -4.52
CA ASP A 197 -22.87 -1.42 -5.89
C ASP A 197 -21.79 -1.76 -6.94
N TYR A 198 -20.53 -1.78 -6.53
CA TYR A 198 -19.39 -2.11 -7.40
C TYR A 198 -19.06 -3.61 -7.46
N ILE A 199 -19.65 -4.47 -6.63
CA ILE A 199 -19.25 -5.88 -6.52
C ILE A 199 -19.39 -6.62 -7.86
N GLU A 200 -20.55 -6.49 -8.50
CA GLU A 200 -20.81 -7.17 -9.78
C GLU A 200 -19.85 -6.70 -10.86
N GLN A 201 -19.67 -5.39 -11.00
CA GLN A 201 -18.78 -4.83 -12.01
C GLN A 201 -17.31 -5.21 -11.75
N ALA A 202 -16.89 -5.27 -10.50
CA ALA A 202 -15.54 -5.72 -10.14
C ALA A 202 -15.28 -7.20 -10.53
N GLU A 203 -16.27 -8.08 -10.33
CA GLU A 203 -16.18 -9.48 -10.78
C GLU A 203 -16.08 -9.57 -12.31
N ILE A 204 -16.85 -8.75 -13.05
CA ILE A 204 -16.80 -8.68 -14.52
C ILE A 204 -15.43 -8.18 -14.98
N LEU A 205 -14.97 -7.05 -14.44
CA LEU A 205 -13.65 -6.48 -14.77
C LEU A 205 -12.52 -7.47 -14.56
N ARG A 206 -12.52 -8.17 -13.42
CA ARG A 206 -11.48 -9.13 -13.06
C ARG A 206 -11.40 -10.33 -14.01
N GLU A 207 -12.52 -10.71 -14.60
CA GLU A 207 -12.68 -11.89 -15.46
C GLU A 207 -12.94 -11.53 -16.92
N LYS A 208 -12.11 -10.64 -17.46
CA LYS A 208 -12.08 -10.33 -18.90
C LYS A 208 -13.38 -9.76 -19.46
N GLY A 209 -14.12 -9.02 -18.64
CA GLY A 209 -15.40 -8.44 -19.04
C GLY A 209 -16.52 -9.46 -19.18
N THR A 210 -16.42 -10.64 -18.56
CA THR A 210 -17.43 -11.69 -18.65
C THR A 210 -18.25 -11.80 -17.38
N ASN A 211 -19.49 -12.26 -17.50
CA ASN A 211 -20.36 -12.59 -16.37
C ASN A 211 -20.13 -14.00 -15.81
N ARG A 212 -18.89 -14.50 -15.89
CA ARG A 212 -18.50 -15.86 -15.49
C ARG A 212 -18.81 -16.16 -14.02
N ALA A 213 -18.67 -15.18 -13.13
CA ALA A 213 -19.00 -15.35 -11.72
C ALA A 213 -20.48 -15.68 -11.51
N LYS A 214 -21.39 -15.04 -12.26
CA LYS A 214 -22.83 -15.36 -12.26
C LYS A 214 -23.11 -16.77 -12.77
N PHE A 215 -22.37 -17.23 -13.78
CA PHE A 215 -22.51 -18.59 -14.30
C PHE A 215 -22.18 -19.64 -13.23
N PHE A 216 -21.06 -19.48 -12.52
CA PHE A 216 -20.70 -20.42 -11.44
C PHE A 216 -21.64 -20.39 -10.24
N ARG A 217 -22.37 -19.29 -10.03
CA ARG A 217 -23.45 -19.19 -9.04
C ARG A 217 -24.80 -19.74 -9.54
N GLY A 218 -24.87 -20.23 -10.78
CA GLY A 218 -26.12 -20.73 -11.38
C GLY A 218 -27.15 -19.64 -11.70
N GLN A 219 -26.72 -18.38 -11.80
CA GLN A 219 -27.60 -17.23 -12.06
C GLN A 219 -27.81 -16.99 -13.55
N VAL A 220 -27.01 -17.57 -14.41
CA VAL A 220 -27.13 -17.55 -15.87
C VAL A 220 -26.74 -18.92 -16.43
N ASP A 221 -27.37 -19.31 -17.55
CA ASP A 221 -27.15 -20.62 -18.19
C ASP A 221 -25.83 -20.71 -18.93
N LYS A 222 -25.30 -19.57 -19.42
CA LYS A 222 -24.02 -19.43 -20.12
C LYS A 222 -23.39 -18.13 -19.73
N TYR A 223 -22.04 -18.10 -19.63
CA TYR A 223 -21.33 -16.84 -19.50
C TYR A 223 -20.93 -16.30 -20.88
N THR A 224 -20.92 -14.98 -20.98
CA THR A 224 -20.57 -14.26 -22.20
C THR A 224 -19.80 -13.00 -21.87
N TRP A 225 -19.22 -12.37 -22.88
CA TRP A 225 -18.62 -11.07 -22.78
C TRP A 225 -19.73 -10.01 -22.69
N VAL A 226 -19.75 -9.26 -21.57
CA VAL A 226 -20.82 -8.30 -21.23
C VAL A 226 -20.31 -6.87 -21.10
N ASP A 227 -18.99 -6.70 -20.82
CA ASP A 227 -18.38 -5.39 -20.64
C ASP A 227 -16.86 -5.48 -20.88
N PHE A 228 -16.15 -4.35 -20.76
CA PHE A 228 -14.70 -4.35 -20.76
C PHE A 228 -14.15 -5.00 -19.49
N GLY A 229 -12.90 -5.46 -19.56
CA GLY A 229 -12.19 -6.10 -18.44
C GLY A 229 -10.89 -6.73 -18.92
N ASP A 230 -10.10 -7.23 -17.97
CA ASP A 230 -8.85 -7.90 -18.27
C ASP A 230 -8.63 -9.11 -17.35
N SER A 231 -7.52 -9.79 -17.54
CA SER A 231 -7.13 -10.97 -16.76
C SER A 231 -6.42 -10.56 -15.49
N TYR A 232 -7.18 -10.07 -14.50
CA TYR A 232 -6.63 -9.63 -13.21
C TYR A 232 -6.53 -10.75 -12.16
N LEU A 233 -6.98 -11.95 -12.48
CA LEU A 233 -7.04 -13.08 -11.56
C LEU A 233 -5.67 -13.75 -11.40
N PRO A 234 -5.11 -13.87 -10.17
CA PRO A 234 -3.85 -14.57 -9.94
C PRO A 234 -4.02 -16.09 -10.01
N SER A 235 -2.90 -16.81 -10.14
CA SER A 235 -2.90 -18.27 -10.10
C SER A 235 -3.16 -18.81 -8.68
N GLU A 236 -3.63 -20.08 -8.59
CA GLU A 236 -3.74 -20.78 -7.31
C GLU A 236 -2.37 -21.02 -6.64
N LEU A 237 -1.28 -21.06 -7.41
CA LEU A 237 0.06 -21.18 -6.84
C LEU A 237 0.44 -19.96 -6.02
N ASN A 238 0.15 -18.76 -6.53
CA ASN A 238 0.34 -17.51 -5.80
C ASN A 238 -0.59 -17.43 -4.59
N ALA A 239 -1.86 -17.79 -4.74
CA ALA A 239 -2.82 -17.78 -3.64
C ALA A 239 -2.45 -18.78 -2.53
N ALA A 240 -1.91 -19.96 -2.89
CA ALA A 240 -1.43 -20.95 -1.93
C ALA A 240 -0.22 -20.43 -1.14
N TYR A 241 0.70 -19.74 -1.81
CA TYR A 241 1.83 -19.09 -1.15
C TYR A 241 1.35 -18.02 -0.15
N LEU A 242 0.42 -17.15 -0.56
CA LEU A 242 -0.16 -16.13 0.33
C LEU A 242 -0.89 -16.74 1.51
N TRP A 243 -1.64 -17.83 1.29
CA TRP A 243 -2.40 -18.48 2.35
C TRP A 243 -1.53 -18.91 3.52
N ALA A 244 -0.33 -19.45 3.25
CA ALA A 244 0.62 -19.83 4.30
C ALA A 244 0.98 -18.66 5.23
N GLN A 245 1.03 -17.44 4.68
CA GLN A 245 1.38 -16.25 5.45
C GLN A 245 0.18 -15.63 6.16
N LEU A 246 -1.00 -15.67 5.54
CA LEU A 246 -2.23 -15.16 6.18
C LEU A 246 -2.61 -15.99 7.42
N GLU A 247 -2.35 -17.30 7.43
CA GLU A 247 -2.53 -18.15 8.62
C GLU A 247 -1.64 -17.69 9.79
N MET A 248 -0.49 -17.08 9.53
CA MET A 248 0.46 -16.58 10.51
C MET A 248 0.52 -15.04 10.57
N ALA A 249 -0.54 -14.38 10.11
CA ALA A 249 -0.53 -12.92 9.96
C ALA A 249 -0.24 -12.18 11.26
N ASP A 250 -0.80 -12.63 12.38
CA ASP A 250 -0.56 -12.00 13.69
C ASP A 250 0.89 -12.21 14.16
N GLU A 251 1.50 -13.36 13.92
CA GLU A 251 2.89 -13.63 14.27
C GLU A 251 3.85 -12.75 13.45
N ILE A 252 3.64 -12.69 12.13
CA ILE A 252 4.44 -11.84 11.24
C ILE A 252 4.32 -10.37 11.66
N ASN A 253 3.11 -9.92 11.96
CA ASN A 253 2.88 -8.52 12.36
C ASN A 253 3.53 -8.19 13.71
N ASN A 254 3.41 -9.08 14.70
CA ASN A 254 3.99 -8.89 16.03
C ASN A 254 5.53 -8.87 16.00
N ASP A 255 6.17 -9.73 15.23
CA ASP A 255 7.62 -9.74 15.04
C ASP A 255 8.12 -8.43 14.42
N ARG A 256 7.40 -7.92 13.40
CA ARG A 256 7.72 -6.64 12.77
C ARG A 256 7.51 -5.46 13.74
N LEU A 257 6.42 -5.45 14.50
CA LEU A 257 6.17 -4.43 15.53
C LEU A 257 7.25 -4.46 16.62
N HIS A 258 7.71 -5.63 17.04
CA HIS A 258 8.81 -5.76 17.98
C HIS A 258 10.08 -5.07 17.43
N SER A 259 10.47 -5.38 16.20
CA SER A 259 11.62 -4.77 15.54
C SER A 259 11.49 -3.25 15.39
N TRP A 260 10.29 -2.78 15.05
CA TRP A 260 9.98 -1.36 14.92
C TRP A 260 10.14 -0.63 16.26
N HIS A 261 9.63 -1.20 17.34
CA HIS A 261 9.72 -0.61 18.68
C HIS A 261 11.18 -0.56 19.17
N GLU A 262 11.98 -1.59 18.92
CA GLU A 262 13.40 -1.57 19.27
C GLU A 262 14.15 -0.43 18.58
N TYR A 263 13.94 -0.24 17.28
CA TYR A 263 14.52 0.90 16.56
C TYR A 263 14.06 2.24 17.15
N ASN A 264 12.75 2.37 17.35
CA ASN A 264 12.17 3.62 17.83
C ASN A 264 12.72 4.02 19.19
N GLU A 265 12.76 3.09 20.15
CA GLU A 265 13.35 3.36 21.48
C GLU A 265 14.87 3.66 21.39
N ALA A 266 15.59 2.94 20.55
CA ALA A 266 17.03 3.15 20.40
C ALA A 266 17.42 4.53 19.83
N PHE A 267 16.54 5.12 19.01
CA PHE A 267 16.84 6.40 18.33
C PHE A 267 16.18 7.63 19.00
N LYS A 268 15.32 7.48 20.00
CA LYS A 268 14.76 8.60 20.77
C LYS A 268 15.82 9.59 21.31
N PRO A 269 16.99 9.15 21.82
CA PRO A 269 18.04 10.08 22.24
C PRO A 269 18.55 10.95 21.09
N LEU A 270 18.72 10.38 19.89
CA LEU A 270 19.17 11.12 18.70
C LEU A 270 18.13 12.16 18.26
N GLU A 271 16.83 11.81 18.31
CA GLU A 271 15.75 12.75 18.04
C GLU A 271 15.72 13.87 19.07
N ALA A 272 15.80 13.54 20.36
CA ALA A 272 15.86 14.54 21.44
C ALA A 272 17.04 15.50 21.32
N ALA A 273 18.18 15.01 20.74
CA ALA A 273 19.33 15.83 20.42
C ALA A 273 19.19 16.61 19.09
N GLY A 274 18.05 16.50 18.37
CA GLY A 274 17.80 17.18 17.10
C GLY A 274 18.65 16.66 15.93
N LYS A 275 19.21 15.44 16.04
CA LYS A 275 20.11 14.86 15.02
C LYS A 275 19.34 14.21 13.87
N LEU A 276 18.17 13.66 14.15
CA LEU A 276 17.27 13.03 13.17
C LEU A 276 15.81 13.16 13.61
N GLY A 277 14.87 12.87 12.71
CA GLY A 277 13.45 12.74 13.05
C GLY A 277 12.98 11.29 12.97
N LEU A 278 12.02 10.92 13.83
CA LEU A 278 11.44 9.59 13.91
C LEU A 278 10.04 9.53 13.24
N PRO A 279 9.52 8.33 12.92
CA PRO A 279 8.17 8.17 12.43
C PRO A 279 7.14 8.58 13.48
N THR A 280 6.12 9.32 13.06
CA THR A 280 4.99 9.70 13.93
C THR A 280 3.83 8.74 13.72
N ILE A 281 3.28 8.23 14.82
CA ILE A 281 2.05 7.44 14.81
C ILE A 281 0.96 8.27 15.49
N PRO A 282 0.01 8.86 14.74
CA PRO A 282 -1.05 9.67 15.31
C PRO A 282 -1.97 8.89 16.23
N GLU A 283 -2.64 9.59 17.15
CA GLU A 283 -3.65 9.00 18.01
C GLU A 283 -4.78 8.35 17.18
N GLY A 284 -5.23 7.18 17.61
CA GLY A 284 -6.24 6.41 16.90
C GLY A 284 -5.71 5.59 15.72
N CYS A 285 -4.43 5.72 15.35
CA CYS A 285 -3.79 4.88 14.35
C CYS A 285 -3.11 3.66 14.99
N VAL A 286 -3.36 2.48 14.43
CA VAL A 286 -2.59 1.27 14.71
C VAL A 286 -1.85 0.89 13.45
N HIS A 287 -0.52 1.01 13.46
CA HIS A 287 0.30 0.67 12.30
C HIS A 287 0.74 -0.81 12.33
N ASN A 288 1.21 -1.30 11.19
CA ASN A 288 1.61 -2.70 10.97
C ASN A 288 3.13 -2.88 10.84
N ALA A 289 3.92 -1.90 11.23
CA ALA A 289 5.37 -1.89 11.05
C ALA A 289 5.80 -2.28 9.61
N HIS A 290 5.11 -1.72 8.59
CA HIS A 290 5.46 -1.99 7.20
C HIS A 290 6.90 -1.61 6.89
N MET A 291 7.39 -0.54 7.47
CA MET A 291 8.78 -0.09 7.40
C MET A 291 9.16 0.66 8.66
N TYR A 292 10.45 0.81 8.87
CA TYR A 292 11.02 1.79 9.78
C TYR A 292 11.85 2.79 8.99
N TYR A 293 11.65 4.07 9.23
CA TYR A 293 12.43 5.13 8.57
C TYR A 293 12.89 6.17 9.57
N ILE A 294 13.94 6.89 9.21
CA ILE A 294 14.40 8.09 9.90
C ILE A 294 14.45 9.24 8.92
N LYS A 295 14.40 10.46 9.42
CA LYS A 295 14.54 11.67 8.62
C LYS A 295 15.89 12.32 8.98
N CYS A 296 16.80 12.30 8.03
CA CYS A 296 18.06 13.01 8.10
C CYS A 296 17.84 14.54 8.05
N LYS A 297 18.89 15.32 8.26
CA LYS A 297 18.83 16.77 8.15
C LYS A 297 18.48 17.21 6.73
N ASP A 298 19.14 16.62 5.74
CA ASP A 298 19.01 16.95 4.32
C ASP A 298 19.45 15.78 3.42
N LEU A 299 19.37 15.98 2.10
CA LEU A 299 19.78 15.02 1.07
C LEU A 299 21.25 14.62 1.19
N ALA A 300 22.13 15.55 1.55
CA ALA A 300 23.57 15.27 1.64
C ALA A 300 23.88 14.33 2.82
N GLU A 301 23.27 14.57 3.98
CA GLU A 301 23.39 13.70 5.15
C GLU A 301 22.78 12.33 4.88
N ARG A 302 21.56 12.26 4.28
CA ARG A 302 20.94 10.99 3.88
C ARG A 302 21.86 10.18 2.96
N THR A 303 22.43 10.82 1.95
CA THR A 303 23.34 10.17 1.00
C THR A 303 24.60 9.66 1.68
N SER A 304 25.15 10.43 2.62
CA SER A 304 26.31 10.05 3.41
C SER A 304 26.01 8.87 4.33
N LEU A 305 24.85 8.87 5.00
CA LEU A 305 24.43 7.77 5.87
C LEU A 305 24.19 6.48 5.08
N ILE A 306 23.56 6.54 3.88
CA ILE A 306 23.41 5.36 3.01
C ILE A 306 24.78 4.73 2.70
N ARG A 307 25.78 5.56 2.33
CA ARG A 307 27.13 5.08 2.04
C ARG A 307 27.77 4.47 3.27
N PHE A 308 27.71 5.14 4.41
CA PHE A 308 28.26 4.70 5.67
C PHE A 308 27.68 3.34 6.12
N LEU A 309 26.37 3.14 6.00
CA LEU A 309 25.71 1.88 6.30
C LEU A 309 26.12 0.77 5.32
N LYS A 310 26.21 1.10 4.01
CA LYS A 310 26.63 0.15 2.98
C LYS A 310 28.06 -0.36 3.21
N GLU A 311 28.99 0.49 3.67
CA GLU A 311 30.37 0.11 4.04
C GLU A 311 30.42 -0.84 5.23
N ARG A 312 29.30 -0.96 5.99
CA ARG A 312 29.13 -1.88 7.13
C ARG A 312 28.24 -3.07 6.80
N ASP A 313 28.03 -3.35 5.50
CA ASP A 313 27.16 -4.41 5.02
C ASP A 313 25.68 -4.26 5.45
N ILE A 314 25.17 -3.05 5.54
CA ILE A 314 23.78 -2.72 5.86
C ILE A 314 23.16 -1.99 4.68
N LEU A 315 22.08 -2.56 4.10
CA LEU A 315 21.35 -1.94 3.01
C LEU A 315 20.20 -1.07 3.54
N ALA A 316 20.32 0.23 3.33
CA ALA A 316 19.27 1.21 3.61
C ALA A 316 18.91 1.97 2.33
N VAL A 317 17.64 2.35 2.15
CA VAL A 317 17.15 2.91 0.90
C VAL A 317 16.22 4.10 1.14
N PHE A 318 16.21 5.06 0.21
CA PHE A 318 15.29 6.20 0.24
C PHE A 318 13.89 5.83 -0.28
N HIS A 319 12.93 6.77 -0.18
CA HIS A 319 11.54 6.70 -0.65
C HIS A 319 10.95 8.10 -0.69
N TYR A 320 10.13 8.43 -1.60
CA TYR A 320 9.90 8.23 -3.01
C TYR A 320 10.46 9.46 -3.74
N VAL A 321 10.77 9.37 -5.02
CA VAL A 321 10.91 10.59 -5.83
C VAL A 321 9.51 11.19 -6.01
N PRO A 322 9.27 12.48 -5.69
CA PRO A 322 7.95 13.08 -5.84
C PRO A 322 7.41 12.95 -7.26
N LEU A 323 6.14 12.53 -7.38
CA LEU A 323 5.57 12.27 -8.70
C LEU A 323 5.34 13.54 -9.51
N HIS A 324 4.99 14.65 -8.88
CA HIS A 324 4.68 15.91 -9.57
C HIS A 324 5.87 16.49 -10.36
N SER A 325 7.11 16.22 -9.89
CA SER A 325 8.34 16.67 -10.56
C SER A 325 8.93 15.61 -11.50
N ALA A 326 8.32 14.43 -11.59
CA ALA A 326 8.71 13.42 -12.56
C ALA A 326 8.11 13.72 -13.95
N PRO A 327 8.78 13.30 -15.06
CA PRO A 327 8.29 13.59 -16.41
C PRO A 327 6.84 13.19 -16.69
N ALA A 328 6.38 12.08 -16.12
CA ALA A 328 4.99 11.63 -16.24
C ALA A 328 4.04 12.53 -15.42
N GLY A 329 4.44 12.94 -14.22
CA GLY A 329 3.66 13.84 -13.38
C GLY A 329 3.44 15.21 -14.01
N GLU A 330 4.48 15.79 -14.60
CA GLU A 330 4.38 17.07 -15.35
C GLU A 330 3.48 16.94 -16.59
N ARG A 331 3.50 15.78 -17.25
CA ARG A 331 2.68 15.53 -18.45
C ARG A 331 1.21 15.32 -18.13
N PHE A 332 0.90 14.57 -17.07
CA PHE A 332 -0.45 14.07 -16.80
C PHE A 332 -1.17 14.79 -15.67
N GLY A 333 -0.47 15.65 -14.93
CA GLY A 333 -1.04 16.31 -13.77
C GLY A 333 -0.54 17.73 -13.54
N ARG A 334 -0.96 18.26 -12.40
CA ARG A 334 -0.49 19.54 -11.84
C ARG A 334 -0.33 19.40 -10.34
N PHE A 335 0.55 20.18 -9.75
CA PHE A 335 0.62 20.33 -8.30
C PHE A 335 -0.27 21.50 -7.88
N ASP A 336 -1.12 21.32 -6.87
CA ASP A 336 -1.98 22.36 -6.35
C ASP A 336 -1.31 23.08 -5.18
N GLY A 337 -1.09 24.38 -5.36
CA GLY A 337 -0.44 25.24 -4.38
C GLY A 337 1.08 25.12 -4.38
N GLU A 338 1.70 25.14 -3.19
CA GLU A 338 3.15 25.17 -2.98
C GLU A 338 3.63 23.81 -2.44
N ASP A 339 4.69 23.26 -3.02
CA ASP A 339 5.42 22.11 -2.50
C ASP A 339 6.31 22.56 -1.31
N ARG A 340 5.76 22.48 -0.11
CA ARG A 340 6.48 22.86 1.12
C ARG A 340 7.21 21.68 1.73
N TYR A 341 6.60 20.51 1.65
CA TYR A 341 7.04 19.33 2.40
C TYR A 341 7.40 18.14 1.51
N THR A 342 6.67 17.90 0.44
CA THR A 342 6.82 16.69 -0.37
C THR A 342 8.26 16.46 -0.83
N THR A 343 8.89 17.42 -1.48
CA THR A 343 10.28 17.30 -1.96
C THR A 343 11.26 17.30 -0.78
N ALA A 344 11.11 18.23 0.16
CA ALA A 344 12.02 18.35 1.30
C ALA A 344 12.03 17.08 2.17
N GLU A 345 10.86 16.51 2.48
CA GLU A 345 10.76 15.29 3.27
C GLU A 345 11.22 14.05 2.48
N SER A 346 10.94 13.98 1.18
CA SER A 346 11.49 12.95 0.29
C SER A 346 13.01 12.92 0.29
N ASP A 347 13.65 14.08 0.23
CA ASP A 347 15.10 14.20 0.19
C ASP A 347 15.79 13.73 1.46
N ARG A 348 15.12 13.82 2.61
CA ARG A 348 15.71 13.50 3.90
C ARG A 348 15.30 12.14 4.48
N LEU A 349 14.32 11.45 3.90
CA LEU A 349 13.81 10.17 4.40
C LEU A 349 14.72 9.01 4.01
N LEU A 350 15.11 8.21 5.00
CA LEU A 350 15.88 6.98 4.86
C LEU A 350 15.19 5.82 5.56
N ARG A 351 14.92 4.75 4.83
CA ARG A 351 14.36 3.50 5.37
C ARG A 351 15.48 2.55 5.79
N LEU A 352 15.35 1.97 6.97
CA LEU A 352 16.25 0.98 7.54
C LEU A 352 15.76 -0.44 7.27
N PRO A 353 16.61 -1.48 7.39
CA PRO A 353 16.22 -2.88 7.28
C PRO A 353 15.01 -3.21 8.15
N MET A 354 13.97 -3.79 7.56
CA MET A 354 12.75 -4.18 8.27
C MET A 354 12.06 -5.34 7.54
N TYR A 355 12.06 -6.53 8.12
CA TYR A 355 11.40 -7.71 7.59
C TYR A 355 11.09 -8.72 8.69
N TYR A 356 10.20 -9.67 8.43
CA TYR A 356 9.89 -10.78 9.34
C TYR A 356 11.12 -11.65 9.56
N GLY A 357 11.43 -11.91 10.83
CA GLY A 357 12.62 -12.69 11.20
C GLY A 357 13.94 -11.90 11.20
N LEU A 358 13.90 -10.57 11.15
CA LEU A 358 15.11 -9.75 11.35
C LEU A 358 15.65 -10.01 12.76
N THR A 359 16.88 -10.57 12.85
CA THR A 359 17.43 -11.02 14.12
C THR A 359 17.77 -9.87 15.07
N ALA A 360 17.78 -10.13 16.39
CA ALA A 360 18.23 -9.15 17.39
C ALA A 360 19.69 -8.68 17.15
N GLU A 361 20.56 -9.59 16.69
CA GLU A 361 21.94 -9.27 16.33
C GLU A 361 21.99 -8.27 15.18
N ASP A 362 21.25 -8.52 14.08
CA ASP A 362 21.23 -7.63 12.92
C ASP A 362 20.59 -6.28 13.25
N ARG A 363 19.49 -6.26 14.04
CA ARG A 363 18.91 -5.00 14.55
C ARG A 363 19.91 -4.21 15.37
N GLY A 364 20.62 -4.88 16.29
CA GLY A 364 21.67 -4.27 17.10
C GLY A 364 22.79 -3.66 16.26
N ARG A 365 23.23 -4.34 15.19
CA ARG A 365 24.22 -3.82 14.24
C ARG A 365 23.71 -2.57 13.51
N VAL A 366 22.47 -2.56 13.06
CA VAL A 366 21.86 -1.38 12.41
C VAL A 366 21.80 -0.21 13.38
N ILE A 367 21.31 -0.45 14.61
CA ILE A 367 21.24 0.58 15.66
C ILE A 367 22.62 1.16 15.97
N ALA A 368 23.61 0.31 16.18
CA ALA A 368 24.98 0.73 16.49
C ALA A 368 25.58 1.57 15.36
N ALA A 369 25.39 1.15 14.10
CA ALA A 369 25.91 1.88 12.95
C ALA A 369 25.26 3.26 12.77
N VAL A 370 23.96 3.38 12.98
CA VAL A 370 23.26 4.68 12.92
C VAL A 370 23.77 5.59 14.06
N LYS A 371 23.87 5.08 15.29
CA LYS A 371 24.41 5.84 16.43
C LYS A 371 25.85 6.29 16.19
N GLU A 372 26.71 5.41 15.71
CA GLU A 372 28.12 5.73 15.36
C GLU A 372 28.18 6.87 14.32
N PHE A 373 27.33 6.86 13.29
CA PHE A 373 27.28 7.93 12.30
C PHE A 373 26.98 9.30 12.94
N TYR A 374 26.11 9.33 13.94
CA TYR A 374 25.73 10.55 14.66
C TYR A 374 26.63 10.84 15.88
N GLY A 375 27.69 10.06 16.11
CA GLY A 375 28.69 10.29 17.14
C GLY A 375 28.26 9.92 18.57
N GLU A 376 27.45 8.83 18.68
CA GLU A 376 27.05 8.20 19.96
C GLU A 376 27.66 6.80 20.12
#